data_f29896866f1e3d55abd31127fb08da79
#
_entry.id   f29896866f1e3d55abd31127fb08da79
#
_cell.length_a   1.000
_cell.length_b   1.000
_cell.length_c   1.000
_cell.angle_alpha   90.00
_cell.angle_beta   90.00
_cell.angle_gamma   90.00
#
_symmetry.space_group_name_H-M   'P 1'
#
loop_
_entity.id
_entity.type
_entity.pdbx_description
1 polymer ?
#
loop_
_entity_poly.entity_id
_entity_poly.type
_entity_poly.pdbx_seq_one_letter_code
_entity_poly.pdbx_strand_id
1 'polypeptide(L)'
;GTFVLGLGDQLGDTAPQASFSIEQVDDTNGNVVFVKTGGEAIPAEDLTMSIDGTREGNIGSGSWESGQSKNGTYTSGDYTGDNVVRIIHDPSGNAIYEDTANFD
;
A
#
# COMPACT_ATOMS: atom_id res chain seq x y z
N GLY A 1 5.16 -10.06 7.88
CA GLY A 1 4.28 -10.31 7.36
C GLY A 1 3.94 -11.43 6.60
N THR A 2 3.20 -12.09 6.84
CA THR A 2 2.99 -13.07 6.32
C THR A 2 1.81 -13.03 5.79
N PHE A 3 1.55 -13.01 4.83
CA PHE A 3 0.49 -12.95 4.34
C PHE A 3 0.10 -14.11 3.94
N VAL A 4 -0.42 -14.51 3.97
CA VAL A 4 -0.85 -15.52 3.74
C VAL A 4 -1.37 -15.82 2.79
N LEU A 5 -1.48 -15.73 2.37
CA LEU A 5 -1.84 -16.00 1.50
C LEU A 5 -2.38 -16.97 1.03
N GLY A 6 -2.56 -17.08 0.54
CA GLY A 6 -2.92 -17.97 -0.03
C GLY A 6 -3.82 -18.73 0.21
N LEU A 7 -4.00 -18.90 0.52
CA LEU A 7 -4.73 -19.67 0.81
C LEU A 7 -5.84 -19.59 0.23
N GLY A 8 -6.03 -19.23 -0.04
CA GLY A 8 -7.08 -19.19 -0.40
C GLY A 8 -7.46 -19.53 -1.42
N ASP A 9 -7.30 -19.50 -1.63
CA ASP A 9 -7.52 -19.81 -2.39
C ASP A 9 -8.38 -19.87 -3.13
N GLN A 10 -8.54 -19.65 -3.34
CA GLN A 10 -9.22 -19.89 -3.89
C GLN A 10 -10.07 -19.31 -4.65
N LEU A 11 -10.41 -19.02 -4.86
CA LEU A 11 -11.35 -18.61 -5.37
C LEU A 11 -11.38 -17.36 -5.68
N GLY A 12 -11.29 -16.51 -5.43
CA GLY A 12 -11.33 -15.16 -5.80
C GLY A 12 -10.14 -14.76 -6.58
N ASP A 13 -9.90 -13.49 -6.67
CA ASP A 13 -8.76 -12.98 -7.39
C ASP A 13 -7.49 -13.27 -6.64
N THR A 14 -6.45 -13.53 -7.36
CA THR A 14 -5.13 -13.72 -6.79
C THR A 14 -4.44 -12.37 -6.71
N ALA A 15 -3.78 -12.12 -5.60
CA ALA A 15 -3.03 -10.88 -5.47
C ALA A 15 -1.83 -10.89 -6.39
N PRO A 16 -1.53 -9.79 -7.05
CA PRO A 16 -0.38 -9.73 -7.94
C PRO A 16 0.93 -9.76 -7.16
N GLN A 17 1.99 -10.14 -7.84
CA GLN A 17 3.32 -10.19 -7.25
C GLN A 17 4.04 -8.90 -7.59
N ALA A 18 4.38 -8.12 -6.59
CA ALA A 18 5.08 -6.87 -6.80
C ALA A 18 5.83 -6.47 -5.55
N SER A 19 6.83 -5.62 -5.71
CA SER A 19 7.62 -5.10 -4.60
C SER A 19 7.49 -3.61 -4.52
N PHE A 20 7.54 -3.07 -3.33
CA PHE A 20 7.35 -1.65 -3.08
C PHE A 20 8.33 -1.19 -2.01
N SER A 21 8.48 0.12 -1.91
CA SER A 21 9.26 0.72 -0.84
C SER A 21 8.63 2.07 -0.51
N ILE A 22 8.67 2.47 0.74
CA ILE A 22 8.20 3.78 1.14
C ILE A 22 9.34 4.76 0.92
N GLU A 23 9.11 5.78 0.09
CA GLU A 23 10.12 6.80 -0.16
C GLU A 23 10.08 7.91 0.86
N GLN A 24 8.89 8.25 1.33
CA GLN A 24 8.74 9.42 2.18
C GLN A 24 7.39 9.38 2.89
N VAL A 25 7.37 9.85 4.12
CA VAL A 25 6.12 10.15 4.81
C VAL A 25 6.08 11.66 4.96
N ASP A 26 5.09 12.30 4.34
CA ASP A 26 4.94 13.75 4.41
C ASP A 26 3.76 14.04 5.32
N ASP A 27 4.03 14.15 6.61
CA ASP A 27 2.97 14.33 7.59
C ASP A 27 2.37 15.74 7.55
N THR A 28 3.08 16.67 6.96
CA THR A 28 2.54 18.03 6.82
C THR A 28 1.34 18.04 5.87
N ASN A 29 1.45 17.30 4.78
CA ASN A 29 0.38 17.24 3.79
C ASN A 29 -0.45 15.96 3.87
N GLY A 30 -0.06 15.02 4.72
CA GLY A 30 -0.80 13.78 4.87
C GLY A 30 -0.61 12.82 3.71
N ASN A 31 0.64 12.60 3.29
CA ASN A 31 0.94 11.70 2.19
C ASN A 31 2.00 10.69 2.57
N VAL A 32 1.83 9.46 2.10
CA VAL A 32 2.89 8.46 2.11
C VAL A 32 3.25 8.18 0.66
N VAL A 33 4.50 8.38 0.30
CA VAL A 33 4.95 8.18 -1.07
C VAL A 33 5.58 6.81 -1.18
N PHE A 34 5.06 5.99 -2.09
CA PHE A 34 5.58 4.65 -2.33
C PHE A 34 6.19 4.60 -3.72
N VAL A 35 7.24 3.82 -3.88
CA VAL A 35 7.78 3.52 -5.19
C VAL A 35 7.62 2.03 -5.42
N LYS A 36 7.23 1.66 -6.63
CA LYS A 36 7.14 0.26 -7.00
C LYS A 36 8.52 -0.16 -7.50
N THR A 37 9.12 -1.12 -6.84
CA THR A 37 10.50 -1.50 -7.14
C THR A 37 10.59 -2.70 -8.07
N GLY A 38 9.50 -3.39 -8.31
CA GLY A 38 9.54 -4.52 -9.23
C GLY A 38 8.21 -5.23 -9.31
N GLY A 39 8.16 -6.26 -10.13
CA GLY A 39 7.00 -7.11 -10.25
C GLY A 39 6.01 -6.66 -11.33
N GLU A 40 4.81 -7.19 -11.25
CA GLU A 40 3.78 -6.92 -12.26
C GLU A 40 3.25 -5.51 -12.15
N ALA A 41 2.83 -4.94 -13.27
CA ALA A 41 2.10 -3.68 -13.25
C ALA A 41 0.75 -3.92 -12.59
N ILE A 42 0.30 -2.98 -11.78
CA ILE A 42 -0.96 -3.14 -11.04
C ILE A 42 -1.81 -1.90 -11.23
N PRO A 43 -3.11 -2.06 -11.51
CA PRO A 43 -3.98 -0.88 -11.52
C PRO A 43 -4.03 -0.27 -10.13
N ALA A 44 -3.59 0.95 -9.98
CA ALA A 44 -3.52 1.59 -8.66
C ALA A 44 -4.90 1.79 -8.04
N GLU A 45 -5.93 1.90 -8.86
CA GLU A 45 -7.28 2.04 -8.34
C GLU A 45 -7.75 0.79 -7.60
N ASP A 46 -7.05 -0.34 -7.76
CA ASP A 46 -7.36 -1.56 -7.02
C ASP A 46 -6.67 -1.60 -5.66
N LEU A 47 -5.90 -0.58 -5.33
CA LEU A 47 -5.07 -0.59 -4.13
C LEU A 47 -5.55 0.43 -3.11
N THR A 48 -5.50 0.04 -1.85
CA THR A 48 -5.86 0.91 -0.73
C THR A 48 -4.70 0.93 0.25
N MET A 49 -4.36 2.10 0.75
CA MET A 49 -3.38 2.21 1.82
C MET A 49 -4.09 2.03 3.15
N SER A 50 -3.49 1.26 4.05
CA SER A 50 -3.95 1.22 5.42
C SER A 50 -2.81 1.61 6.34
N ILE A 51 -3.14 2.28 7.44
CA ILE A 51 -2.17 2.65 8.45
C ILE A 51 -2.70 2.08 9.75
N ASP A 52 -1.90 1.23 10.37
CA ASP A 52 -2.24 0.61 11.64
C ASP A 52 -3.61 -0.08 11.59
N GLY A 53 -3.94 -0.66 10.45
CA GLY A 53 -5.18 -1.40 10.27
C GLY A 53 -6.36 -0.56 9.82
N THR A 54 -6.20 0.74 9.70
CA THR A 54 -7.28 1.61 9.23
C THR A 54 -7.10 1.93 7.76
N ARG A 55 -8.12 1.67 6.95
CA ARG A 55 -8.06 1.99 5.53
C ARG A 55 -8.17 3.49 5.34
N GLU A 56 -7.20 4.06 4.63
CA GLU A 56 -7.16 5.50 4.44
C GLU A 56 -7.62 5.94 3.06
N GLY A 57 -7.50 5.09 2.06
CA GLY A 57 -7.98 5.43 0.73
C GLY A 57 -7.08 4.89 -0.36
N ASN A 58 -7.44 5.17 -1.59
CA ASN A 58 -6.72 4.68 -2.75
C ASN A 58 -5.36 5.34 -2.89
N ILE A 59 -4.49 4.67 -3.61
CA ILE A 59 -3.13 5.15 -3.83
C ILE A 59 -3.02 5.85 -5.17
N GLY A 60 -4.11 6.04 -5.86
CA GLY A 60 -4.09 6.72 -7.14
C GLY A 60 -4.85 5.92 -8.17
N SER A 61 -4.52 6.12 -9.42
CA SER A 61 -5.18 5.42 -10.51
C SER A 61 -4.20 5.16 -11.62
N GLY A 62 -4.61 4.33 -12.56
CA GLY A 62 -3.79 3.98 -13.70
C GLY A 62 -2.82 2.85 -13.37
N SER A 63 -2.12 2.39 -14.37
CA SER A 63 -1.20 1.28 -14.23
C SER A 63 0.04 1.74 -13.45
N TRP A 64 0.34 1.07 -12.36
CA TRP A 64 1.51 1.40 -11.54
C TRP A 64 2.61 0.44 -11.95
N GLU A 65 3.63 1.00 -12.57
CA GLU A 65 4.72 0.20 -13.11
C GLU A 65 6.00 0.42 -12.33
N SER A 66 6.93 -0.50 -12.48
CA SER A 66 8.19 -0.43 -11.75
C SER A 66 8.90 0.89 -12.02
N GLY A 67 9.40 1.49 -10.97
CA GLY A 67 10.09 2.78 -11.05
C GLY A 67 9.19 3.97 -10.83
N GLN A 68 7.89 3.78 -10.83
CA GLN A 68 6.96 4.89 -10.63
C GLN A 68 6.60 5.03 -9.15
N SER A 69 6.35 6.26 -8.75
CA SER A 69 5.92 6.58 -7.38
C SER A 69 4.47 7.00 -7.38
N LYS A 70 3.75 6.60 -6.35
CA LYS A 70 2.37 7.04 -6.13
C LYS A 70 2.16 7.30 -4.65
N ASN A 71 1.16 8.11 -4.34
CA ASN A 71 0.91 8.54 -2.98
C ASN A 71 -0.35 7.95 -2.43
N GLY A 72 -0.29 7.51 -1.18
CA GLY A 72 -1.50 7.32 -0.39
C GLY A 72 -1.71 8.55 0.45
N THR A 73 -2.95 8.97 0.65
CA THR A 73 -3.25 10.15 1.47
C THR A 73 -3.94 9.75 2.75
N TYR A 74 -3.70 10.52 3.80
CA TYR A 74 -4.35 10.32 5.09
C TYR A 74 -4.51 11.69 5.73
N THR A 75 -5.15 11.76 6.88
CA THR A 75 -5.34 13.04 7.56
C THR A 75 -4.11 13.37 8.38
N SER A 76 -3.45 14.47 8.03
CA SER A 76 -2.28 14.93 8.75
C SER A 76 -2.58 15.05 10.24
N GLY A 77 -1.69 14.56 11.06
CA GLY A 77 -1.83 14.62 12.51
C GLY A 77 -2.51 13.41 13.14
N ASP A 78 -3.12 12.54 12.36
CA ASP A 78 -3.78 11.36 12.91
C ASP A 78 -2.81 10.33 13.43
N TYR A 79 -1.59 10.33 12.96
CA TYR A 79 -0.60 9.32 13.32
C TYR A 79 0.69 9.97 13.79
N THR A 80 1.31 9.39 14.80
CA THR A 80 2.62 9.83 15.27
C THR A 80 3.44 8.58 15.57
N GLY A 81 4.75 8.75 15.54
CA GLY A 81 5.64 7.64 15.83
C GLY A 81 5.60 6.58 14.73
N ASP A 82 5.97 5.38 15.10
CA ASP A 82 6.03 4.28 14.14
C ASP A 82 4.67 3.64 13.97
N ASN A 83 4.25 3.48 12.75
CA ASN A 83 2.97 2.82 12.45
C ASN A 83 3.17 1.88 11.28
N VAL A 84 2.38 0.82 11.25
CA VAL A 84 2.46 -0.18 10.18
C VAL A 84 1.64 0.29 9.00
N VAL A 85 2.28 0.39 7.85
CA VAL A 85 1.63 0.82 6.61
C VAL A 85 1.53 -0.39 5.69
N ARG A 86 0.35 -0.59 5.12
CA ARG A 86 0.13 -1.70 4.19
C ARG A 86 -0.50 -1.18 2.91
N ILE A 87 -0.23 -1.89 1.82
CA ILE A 87 -0.96 -1.70 0.57
C ILE A 87 -1.83 -2.92 0.40
N ILE A 88 -3.14 -2.71 0.32
CA ILE A 88 -4.11 -3.79 0.22
C ILE A 88 -4.63 -3.87 -1.20
N HIS A 89 -4.58 -5.06 -1.78
CA HIS A 89 -5.14 -5.31 -3.09
C HIS A 89 -6.62 -5.63 -2.89
N ASP A 90 -7.49 -4.68 -3.15
CA ASP A 90 -8.90 -4.80 -2.84
C ASP A 90 -9.59 -5.99 -3.51
N PRO A 91 -9.34 -6.28 -4.79
CA PRO A 91 -10.03 -7.42 -5.40
C PRO A 91 -9.74 -8.75 -4.72
N SER A 92 -8.53 -8.95 -4.21
CA SER A 92 -8.20 -10.20 -3.52
C SER A 92 -8.37 -10.09 -2.01
N GLY A 93 -8.43 -8.86 -1.48
CA GLY A 93 -8.50 -8.63 -0.06
C GLY A 93 -7.19 -8.85 0.69
N ASN A 94 -6.10 -9.06 -0.03
CA ASN A 94 -4.81 -9.35 0.60
C ASN A 94 -3.89 -8.14 0.61
N ALA A 95 -3.08 -8.04 1.67
CA ALA A 95 -2.03 -7.03 1.71
C ALA A 95 -0.89 -7.51 0.83
N ILE A 96 -0.43 -6.67 -0.07
CA ILE A 96 0.67 -7.00 -0.96
C ILE A 96 1.97 -6.29 -0.57
N TYR A 97 1.91 -5.43 0.44
CA TYR A 97 3.09 -4.74 0.95
C TYR A 97 2.82 -4.34 2.40
N GLU A 98 3.84 -4.43 3.21
CA GLU A 98 3.75 -4.02 4.61
C GLU A 98 5.10 -3.51 5.06
N ASP A 99 5.11 -2.39 5.73
CA ASP A 99 6.36 -1.85 6.30
C ASP A 99 5.98 -0.94 7.46
N THR A 100 6.94 -0.68 8.32
CA THR A 100 6.76 0.26 9.41
C THR A 100 7.33 1.60 9.00
N ALA A 101 6.58 2.65 9.18
CA ALA A 101 7.01 3.99 8.83
C ALA A 101 6.89 4.93 10.02
N ASN A 102 7.73 5.93 10.05
CA ASN A 102 7.73 6.92 11.12
C ASN A 102 6.97 8.16 10.65
N PHE A 103 5.99 8.57 11.45
CA PHE A 103 5.09 9.67 11.11
C PHE A 103 5.40 10.94 11.91
N ASP A 104 6.53 11.05 12.46
CA ASP A 104 6.88 12.28 13.21
C ASP A 104 7.34 13.44 12.34
#